data_7a3c4363b1b13c327831248a660a9d87
#
_entry.id   7a3c4363b1b13c327831248a660a9d87
#
_cell.length_a   1.000
_cell.length_b   1.000
_cell.length_c   1.000
_cell.angle_alpha   90.00
_cell.angle_beta   90.00
_cell.angle_gamma   90.00
#
_symmetry.space_group_name_H-M   'P 1'
#
loop_
_entity.id
_entity.type
_entity.pdbx_description
1 polymer ?
#
loop_
_entity_poly.entity_id
_entity_poly.type
_entity_poly.pdbx_seq_one_letter_code
_entity_poly.pdbx_strand_id
1 'polypeptide(L)'
;MTVTTPIWSTTPVEELPRLAVDGRDTGLPLWTARTRRERNKGLLGTDGIDGALWITRCNWVHCLGMRHTIDVVYLTRRDKVAAVKPLRPGRIGMPNLRAAAVLEMARGEAARLGIRPGITLSAISTPSVPSAPPTAATRASGQEADVADLADAANAVDSDDRAMNTTV
;
A
#
# COMPACT_ATOMS: atom_id res chain seq x y z
N MET A 1 -12.17 19.35 -5.84
CA MET A 1 -10.96 18.48 -5.95
C MET A 1 -11.41 17.11 -6.41
N THR A 2 -10.78 16.55 -7.44
CA THR A 2 -11.06 15.21 -7.95
C THR A 2 -10.40 14.19 -7.02
N VAL A 3 -11.15 13.19 -6.56
CA VAL A 3 -10.63 12.15 -5.67
C VAL A 3 -10.25 10.93 -6.53
N THR A 4 -8.96 10.68 -6.67
CA THR A 4 -8.39 9.62 -7.52
C THR A 4 -7.68 8.51 -6.74
N THR A 5 -7.79 8.53 -5.41
CA THR A 5 -7.27 7.50 -4.50
C THR A 5 -8.39 6.88 -3.69
N PRO A 6 -8.30 5.60 -3.30
CA PRO A 6 -9.31 4.99 -2.44
C PRO A 6 -9.43 5.77 -1.12
N ILE A 7 -10.63 6.24 -0.80
CA ILE A 7 -10.87 7.14 0.35
C ILE A 7 -10.62 6.50 1.72
N TRP A 8 -10.44 5.19 1.77
CA TRP A 8 -10.10 4.42 2.98
C TRP A 8 -8.59 4.26 3.17
N SER A 9 -7.78 4.57 2.15
CA SER A 9 -6.32 4.45 2.23
C SER A 9 -5.72 5.70 2.89
N THR A 10 -4.85 5.47 3.86
CA THR A 10 -4.04 6.50 4.51
C THR A 10 -2.57 6.43 4.12
N THR A 11 -2.20 5.41 3.33
CA THR A 11 -0.82 5.21 2.88
C THR A 11 -0.49 6.23 1.80
N PRO A 12 0.61 6.98 1.93
CA PRO A 12 1.12 7.86 0.89
C PRO A 12 1.37 7.09 -0.40
N VAL A 13 1.09 7.72 -1.54
CA VAL A 13 1.19 7.05 -2.86
C VAL A 13 2.61 6.57 -3.17
N GLU A 14 3.61 7.31 -2.73
CA GLU A 14 5.04 7.03 -2.88
C GLU A 14 5.50 5.78 -2.10
N GLU A 15 4.78 5.41 -1.06
CA GLU A 15 5.06 4.22 -0.24
C GLU A 15 4.35 2.96 -0.74
N LEU A 16 3.43 3.13 -1.70
CA LEU A 16 2.70 1.99 -2.24
C LEU A 16 3.60 1.11 -3.12
N PRO A 17 3.39 -0.21 -3.10
CA PRO A 17 3.95 -1.07 -4.13
C PRO A 17 3.43 -0.66 -5.50
N ARG A 18 4.11 -1.06 -6.55
CA ARG A 18 3.70 -0.84 -7.93
C ARG A 18 3.16 -2.11 -8.55
N LEU A 19 2.24 -1.92 -9.48
CA LEU A 19 1.75 -3.02 -10.30
C LEU A 19 2.82 -3.46 -11.29
N ALA A 20 3.06 -4.76 -11.37
CA ALA A 20 3.89 -5.36 -12.42
C ALA A 20 3.06 -6.27 -13.32
N VAL A 21 3.38 -6.23 -14.61
CA VAL A 21 2.79 -7.05 -15.68
C VAL A 21 3.89 -7.94 -16.24
N ASP A 22 3.74 -9.27 -16.09
CA ASP A 22 4.77 -10.26 -16.43
C ASP A 22 6.16 -9.87 -15.90
N GLY A 23 6.22 -9.41 -14.64
CA GLY A 23 7.44 -9.00 -13.94
C GLY A 23 7.97 -7.62 -14.30
N ARG A 24 7.36 -6.92 -15.26
CA ARG A 24 7.76 -5.55 -15.63
C ARG A 24 6.99 -4.52 -14.81
N ASP A 25 7.71 -3.59 -14.19
CA ASP A 25 7.13 -2.45 -13.47
C ASP A 25 6.33 -1.56 -14.43
N THR A 26 5.09 -1.27 -14.08
CA THR A 26 4.22 -0.35 -14.85
C THR A 26 4.31 1.09 -14.37
N GLY A 27 4.94 1.34 -13.23
CA GLY A 27 4.93 2.63 -12.55
C GLY A 27 3.63 2.96 -11.82
N LEU A 28 2.57 2.14 -11.96
CA LEU A 28 1.27 2.41 -11.34
C LEU A 28 1.27 2.06 -9.86
N PRO A 29 0.84 2.98 -8.97
CA PRO A 29 0.60 2.69 -7.57
C PRO A 29 -0.44 1.58 -7.42
N LEU A 30 -0.22 0.68 -6.46
CA LEU A 30 -1.08 -0.47 -6.23
C LEU A 30 -1.58 -0.48 -4.79
N TRP A 31 -2.85 -0.16 -4.60
CA TRP A 31 -3.56 -0.38 -3.35
C TRP A 31 -4.00 -1.83 -3.21
N THR A 32 -4.07 -2.32 -1.99
CA THR A 32 -4.57 -3.67 -1.73
C THR A 32 -5.66 -3.64 -0.66
N ALA A 33 -6.88 -3.98 -1.02
CA ALA A 33 -7.99 -4.15 -0.10
C ALA A 33 -7.97 -5.56 0.50
N ARG A 34 -7.59 -5.68 1.77
CA ARG A 34 -7.44 -6.95 2.50
C ARG A 34 -8.56 -7.20 3.48
N THR A 35 -9.02 -6.16 4.17
CA THR A 35 -10.11 -6.26 5.14
C THR A 35 -11.47 -6.26 4.45
N ARG A 36 -12.49 -6.80 5.13
CA ARG A 36 -13.87 -6.77 4.62
C ARG A 36 -14.35 -5.34 4.37
N ARG A 37 -13.99 -4.40 5.26
CA ARG A 37 -14.37 -2.99 5.15
C ARG A 37 -13.77 -2.36 3.89
N GLU A 38 -12.48 -2.54 3.65
CA GLU A 38 -11.79 -2.03 2.46
C GLU A 38 -12.37 -2.62 1.18
N ARG A 39 -12.59 -3.95 1.13
CA ARG A 39 -13.20 -4.61 -0.03
C ARG A 39 -14.61 -4.10 -0.33
N ASN A 40 -15.43 -3.91 0.70
CA ASN A 40 -16.78 -3.37 0.54
C ASN A 40 -16.77 -1.91 0.10
N LYS A 41 -15.76 -1.15 0.51
CA LYS A 41 -15.61 0.25 0.11
C LYS A 41 -15.04 0.38 -1.31
N GLY A 42 -14.04 -0.44 -1.66
CA GLY A 42 -13.43 -0.41 -2.99
C GLY A 42 -13.09 1.00 -3.44
N LEU A 43 -13.59 1.39 -4.60
CA LEU A 43 -13.47 2.73 -5.19
C LEU A 43 -14.69 3.63 -4.96
N LEU A 44 -15.60 3.26 -4.05
CA LEU A 44 -16.77 4.10 -3.76
C LEU A 44 -16.32 5.46 -3.18
N GLY A 45 -16.88 6.52 -3.76
CA GLY A 45 -16.60 7.90 -3.36
C GLY A 45 -15.44 8.54 -4.12
N THR A 46 -14.79 7.82 -5.04
CA THR A 46 -13.77 8.38 -5.93
C THR A 46 -14.38 8.91 -7.24
N ASP A 47 -13.68 9.82 -7.89
CA ASP A 47 -14.03 10.35 -9.22
C ASP A 47 -13.23 9.67 -10.33
N GLY A 48 -12.24 8.88 -9.96
CA GLY A 48 -11.34 8.13 -10.80
C GLY A 48 -10.38 7.29 -9.95
N ILE A 49 -9.36 6.75 -10.57
CA ILE A 49 -8.23 6.13 -9.87
C ILE A 49 -6.95 6.36 -10.68
N ASP A 50 -5.92 6.92 -10.01
CA ASP A 50 -4.57 7.08 -10.58
C ASP A 50 -3.68 5.95 -10.08
N GLY A 51 -3.95 4.74 -10.56
CA GLY A 51 -3.30 3.51 -10.15
C GLY A 51 -4.20 2.31 -10.31
N ALA A 52 -4.00 1.30 -9.47
CA ALA A 52 -4.80 0.09 -9.46
C ALA A 52 -5.17 -0.33 -8.03
N LEU A 53 -6.35 -0.92 -7.87
CA LEU A 53 -6.83 -1.47 -6.60
C LEU A 53 -6.94 -2.99 -6.70
N TRP A 54 -6.14 -3.71 -5.91
CA TRP A 54 -6.20 -5.17 -5.78
C TRP A 54 -7.13 -5.56 -4.64
N ILE A 55 -8.23 -6.20 -4.98
CA ILE A 55 -9.23 -6.69 -4.03
C ILE A 55 -9.01 -8.19 -3.83
N THR A 56 -8.50 -8.57 -2.66
CA THR A 56 -8.24 -9.97 -2.34
C THR A 56 -9.52 -10.73 -1.98
N ARG A 57 -9.53 -12.05 -2.23
CA ARG A 57 -10.68 -12.93 -1.92
C ARG A 57 -11.98 -12.41 -2.53
N CYS A 58 -11.90 -11.99 -3.77
CA CYS A 58 -13.00 -11.38 -4.51
C CYS A 58 -13.11 -12.04 -5.90
N ASN A 59 -14.32 -12.40 -6.28
CA ASN A 59 -14.60 -12.92 -7.60
C ASN A 59 -15.78 -12.22 -8.29
N TRP A 60 -16.27 -11.17 -7.64
CA TRP A 60 -17.44 -10.42 -8.07
C TRP A 60 -17.38 -8.98 -7.55
N VAL A 61 -17.74 -8.03 -8.40
CA VAL A 61 -17.72 -6.60 -8.08
C VAL A 61 -18.96 -5.89 -8.61
N HIS A 62 -19.25 -4.73 -8.06
CA HIS A 62 -20.29 -3.84 -8.54
C HIS A 62 -19.82 -2.39 -8.52
N CYS A 63 -20.37 -1.58 -9.41
CA CYS A 63 -20.13 -0.14 -9.47
C CYS A 63 -21.37 0.66 -9.02
N LEU A 64 -22.18 0.10 -8.09
CA LEU A 64 -23.32 0.81 -7.50
C LEU A 64 -22.80 1.97 -6.65
N GLY A 65 -23.23 3.20 -6.95
CA GLY A 65 -22.76 4.42 -6.28
C GLY A 65 -21.41 4.95 -6.75
N MET A 66 -20.79 4.33 -7.75
CA MET A 66 -19.59 4.86 -8.42
C MET A 66 -19.93 5.94 -9.45
N ARG A 67 -18.98 6.83 -9.70
CA ARG A 67 -19.13 7.95 -10.64
C ARG A 67 -18.36 7.79 -11.94
N HIS A 68 -17.48 6.80 -12.04
CA HIS A 68 -16.64 6.55 -13.21
C HIS A 68 -16.64 5.08 -13.62
N THR A 69 -16.33 4.83 -14.88
CA THR A 69 -16.17 3.48 -15.44
C THR A 69 -14.80 2.96 -15.12
N ILE A 70 -14.70 1.67 -14.80
CA ILE A 70 -13.45 0.98 -14.51
C ILE A 70 -13.22 -0.21 -15.45
N ASP A 71 -11.97 -0.62 -15.59
CA ASP A 71 -11.62 -1.95 -16.06
C ASP A 71 -11.51 -2.89 -14.85
N VAL A 72 -12.20 -4.02 -14.91
CA VAL A 72 -12.20 -5.08 -13.90
C VAL A 72 -11.41 -6.25 -14.44
N VAL A 73 -10.28 -6.56 -13.80
CA VAL A 73 -9.39 -7.66 -14.17
C VAL A 73 -9.58 -8.79 -13.16
N TYR A 74 -10.10 -9.92 -13.57
CA TYR A 74 -10.29 -11.10 -12.74
C TYR A 74 -9.02 -11.93 -12.70
N LEU A 75 -8.53 -12.24 -11.49
CA LEU A 75 -7.27 -12.94 -11.25
C LEU A 75 -7.50 -14.30 -10.62
N THR A 76 -6.84 -15.31 -11.15
CA THR A 76 -6.81 -16.66 -10.57
C THR A 76 -6.01 -16.67 -9.26
N ARG A 77 -5.99 -17.80 -8.54
CA ARG A 77 -5.15 -18.00 -7.33
C ARG A 77 -3.64 -17.87 -7.58
N ARG A 78 -3.21 -17.93 -8.84
CA ARG A 78 -1.81 -17.75 -9.26
C ARG A 78 -1.56 -16.39 -9.90
N ASP A 79 -2.44 -15.44 -9.62
CA ASP A 79 -2.39 -14.05 -10.11
C ASP A 79 -2.34 -13.93 -11.64
N LYS A 80 -2.81 -14.97 -12.34
CA LYS A 80 -3.00 -14.92 -13.79
C LYS A 80 -4.35 -14.31 -14.12
N VAL A 81 -4.36 -13.46 -15.12
CA VAL A 81 -5.57 -12.84 -15.66
C VAL A 81 -6.48 -13.91 -16.27
N ALA A 82 -7.68 -14.05 -15.72
CA ALA A 82 -8.73 -14.93 -16.24
C ALA A 82 -9.65 -14.20 -17.23
N ALA A 83 -9.94 -12.93 -16.97
CA ALA A 83 -10.78 -12.10 -17.83
C ALA A 83 -10.55 -10.61 -17.54
N VAL A 84 -10.82 -9.76 -18.52
CA VAL A 84 -10.88 -8.30 -18.36
C VAL A 84 -12.24 -7.83 -18.87
N LYS A 85 -12.94 -7.04 -18.05
CA LYS A 85 -14.28 -6.55 -18.35
C LYS A 85 -14.41 -5.08 -17.96
N PRO A 86 -14.95 -4.21 -18.82
CA PRO A 86 -15.33 -2.87 -18.42
C PRO A 86 -16.59 -2.94 -17.56
N LEU A 87 -16.66 -2.12 -16.51
CA LEU A 87 -17.83 -2.00 -15.66
C LEU A 87 -18.18 -0.50 -15.47
N ARG A 88 -19.41 -0.15 -15.88
CA ARG A 88 -19.92 1.22 -15.80
C ARG A 88 -20.57 1.51 -14.44
N PRO A 89 -20.68 2.79 -14.06
CA PRO A 89 -21.45 3.19 -12.89
C PRO A 89 -22.84 2.58 -12.86
N GLY A 90 -23.29 2.22 -11.65
CA GLY A 90 -24.62 1.63 -11.44
C GLY A 90 -24.79 0.19 -11.95
N ARG A 91 -23.72 -0.45 -12.41
CA ARG A 91 -23.78 -1.83 -12.92
C ARG A 91 -23.19 -2.81 -11.92
N ILE A 92 -23.67 -4.04 -12.04
CA ILE A 92 -23.19 -5.21 -11.32
C ILE A 92 -22.45 -6.08 -12.33
N GLY A 93 -21.21 -6.44 -12.01
CA GLY A 93 -20.42 -7.38 -12.81
C GLY A 93 -20.93 -8.82 -12.67
N MET A 94 -20.58 -9.67 -13.62
CA MET A 94 -20.85 -11.09 -13.51
C MET A 94 -19.78 -11.77 -12.64
N PRO A 95 -20.16 -12.67 -11.72
CA PRO A 95 -19.19 -13.45 -10.98
C PRO A 95 -18.28 -14.26 -11.90
N ASN A 96 -16.98 -14.32 -11.58
CA ASN A 96 -16.03 -15.18 -12.27
C ASN A 96 -15.54 -16.28 -11.31
N LEU A 97 -16.04 -17.51 -11.49
CA LEU A 97 -15.73 -18.64 -10.60
C LEU A 97 -14.26 -19.06 -10.62
N ARG A 98 -13.49 -18.65 -11.62
CA ARG A 98 -12.04 -18.88 -11.70
C ARG A 98 -11.23 -17.81 -10.94
N ALA A 99 -11.88 -16.70 -10.58
CA ALA A 99 -11.19 -15.60 -9.89
C ALA A 99 -11.09 -15.86 -8.38
N ALA A 100 -9.95 -15.53 -7.84
CA ALA A 100 -9.65 -15.49 -6.41
C ALA A 100 -9.39 -14.04 -5.93
N ALA A 101 -9.12 -13.14 -6.85
CA ALA A 101 -8.96 -11.71 -6.62
C ALA A 101 -9.43 -10.92 -7.85
N VAL A 102 -9.64 -9.64 -7.65
CA VAL A 102 -9.97 -8.68 -8.71
C VAL A 102 -9.02 -7.50 -8.62
N LEU A 103 -8.59 -7.00 -9.79
CA LEU A 103 -7.90 -5.74 -9.90
C LEU A 103 -8.83 -4.74 -10.60
N GLU A 104 -9.02 -3.58 -9.99
CA GLU A 104 -9.78 -2.46 -10.54
C GLU A 104 -8.83 -1.34 -10.95
N MET A 105 -9.04 -0.73 -12.11
CA MET A 105 -8.24 0.37 -12.62
C MET A 105 -9.08 1.28 -13.52
N ALA A 106 -8.55 2.43 -13.89
CA ALA A 106 -9.22 3.35 -14.78
C ALA A 106 -9.57 2.67 -16.11
N ARG A 107 -10.67 3.10 -16.71
CA ARG A 107 -11.14 2.56 -17.99
C ARG A 107 -10.09 2.75 -19.10
N GLY A 108 -9.73 1.64 -19.78
CA GLY A 108 -8.74 1.61 -20.85
C GLY A 108 -7.31 1.31 -20.36
N GLU A 109 -7.06 1.39 -19.09
CA GLU A 109 -5.73 1.19 -18.50
C GLU A 109 -5.24 -0.25 -18.68
N ALA A 110 -6.14 -1.23 -18.55
CA ALA A 110 -5.79 -2.62 -18.79
C ALA A 110 -5.28 -2.85 -20.22
N ALA A 111 -5.93 -2.23 -21.21
CA ALA A 111 -5.50 -2.33 -22.61
C ALA A 111 -4.16 -1.61 -22.85
N ARG A 112 -3.98 -0.41 -22.27
CA ARG A 112 -2.73 0.36 -22.35
C ARG A 112 -1.52 -0.42 -21.82
N LEU A 113 -1.72 -1.20 -20.75
CA LEU A 113 -0.69 -2.03 -20.11
C LEU A 113 -0.54 -3.42 -20.76
N GLY A 114 -1.33 -3.74 -21.78
CA GLY A 114 -1.32 -5.07 -22.42
C GLY A 114 -1.88 -6.17 -21.54
N ILE A 115 -2.69 -5.84 -20.52
CA ILE A 115 -3.30 -6.81 -19.61
C ILE A 115 -4.42 -7.55 -20.34
N ARG A 116 -4.22 -8.86 -20.49
CA ARG A 116 -5.14 -9.77 -21.18
C ARG A 116 -5.10 -11.16 -20.54
N PRO A 117 -6.08 -12.03 -20.81
CA PRO A 117 -6.07 -13.38 -20.27
C PRO A 117 -4.73 -14.10 -20.49
N GLY A 118 -4.25 -14.78 -19.43
CA GLY A 118 -2.98 -15.50 -19.43
C GLY A 118 -1.78 -14.73 -18.87
N ILE A 119 -1.81 -13.39 -18.87
CA ILE A 119 -0.79 -12.52 -18.27
C ILE A 119 -0.74 -12.70 -16.75
N THR A 120 0.44 -12.62 -16.15
CA THR A 120 0.62 -12.67 -14.69
C THR A 120 0.81 -11.26 -14.15
N LEU A 121 0.06 -10.93 -13.09
CA LEU A 121 0.20 -9.66 -12.38
C LEU A 121 0.85 -9.89 -11.02
N SER A 122 1.62 -8.92 -10.56
CA SER A 122 2.25 -8.95 -9.23
C SER A 122 2.41 -7.56 -8.66
N ALA A 123 2.63 -7.51 -7.35
CA ALA A 123 3.06 -6.28 -6.67
C ALA A 123 4.58 -6.30 -6.54
N ILE A 124 5.23 -5.22 -6.90
CA ILE A 124 6.65 -5.01 -6.64
C ILE A 124 6.82 -3.87 -5.64
N SER A 125 7.64 -4.11 -4.61
CA SER A 125 7.94 -3.07 -3.64
C SER A 125 8.78 -1.99 -4.32
N THR A 126 8.41 -0.74 -4.11
CA THR A 126 9.30 0.39 -4.45
C THR A 126 10.50 0.27 -3.51
N PRO A 127 11.75 0.26 -4.00
CA PRO A 127 12.88 0.37 -3.08
C PRO A 127 12.72 1.68 -2.31
N SER A 128 12.60 1.59 -0.98
CA SER A 128 12.62 2.77 -0.13
C SER A 128 13.92 3.51 -0.42
N VAL A 129 13.82 4.72 -0.95
CA VAL A 129 14.97 5.63 -0.97
C VAL A 129 15.36 5.81 0.49
N PRO A 130 16.58 5.44 0.90
CA PRO A 130 16.98 5.66 2.28
C PRO A 130 16.84 7.16 2.53
N SER A 131 16.03 7.51 3.53
CA SER A 131 15.94 8.87 4.04
C SER A 131 17.37 9.37 4.24
N ALA A 132 17.78 10.40 3.53
CA ALA A 132 19.09 11.00 3.70
C ALA A 132 19.29 11.32 5.19
N PRO A 133 20.44 10.97 5.80
CA PRO A 133 20.67 11.31 7.19
C PRO A 133 20.54 12.83 7.33
N PRO A 134 19.98 13.32 8.44
CA PRO A 134 19.89 14.76 8.66
C PRO A 134 21.30 15.35 8.53
N THR A 135 21.45 16.29 7.61
CA THR A 135 22.68 17.05 7.41
C THR A 135 23.09 17.61 8.77
N ALA A 136 24.18 17.09 9.30
CA ALA A 136 24.80 17.63 10.51
C ALA A 136 25.13 19.10 10.23
N ALA A 137 24.39 19.98 10.88
CA ALA A 137 24.71 21.40 10.87
C ALA A 137 26.14 21.57 11.42
N THR A 138 27.03 22.02 10.56
CA THR A 138 28.36 22.51 10.87
C THR A 138 28.26 23.51 12.00
N ARG A 139 28.67 23.12 13.20
CA ARG A 139 29.05 24.07 14.23
C ARG A 139 30.47 24.50 13.95
N ALA A 140 30.58 25.70 13.45
CA ALA A 140 31.84 26.43 13.43
C ALA A 140 32.29 26.78 14.85
N SER A 141 33.50 26.46 15.11
CA SER A 141 34.50 26.96 16.04
C SER A 141 34.16 28.21 16.87
N GLY A 142 34.38 28.11 18.17
CA GLY A 142 34.58 29.20 19.11
C GLY A 142 35.35 28.67 20.30
N GLN A 143 36.58 28.98 20.35
CA GLN A 143 37.66 28.70 21.28
C GLN A 143 37.40 29.47 22.59
N GLU A 144 37.63 28.94 23.76
CA GLU A 144 38.65 29.31 24.72
C GLU A 144 38.44 28.66 26.10
N ALA A 145 39.55 28.30 26.64
CA ALA A 145 40.01 27.79 27.90
C ALA A 145 39.32 28.37 29.17
N ASP A 146 39.19 27.61 30.23
CA ASP A 146 40.08 27.71 31.36
C ASP A 146 39.75 26.67 32.45
N VAL A 147 40.74 26.39 33.19
CA VAL A 147 41.10 25.44 34.20
C VAL A 147 40.23 25.32 35.48
N ALA A 148 40.44 24.19 36.12
CA ALA A 148 40.36 23.85 37.54
C ALA A 148 38.92 23.66 38.13
N ASP A 149 38.63 22.67 38.90
CA ASP A 149 39.28 22.05 40.05
C ASP A 149 38.50 20.82 40.52
N LEU A 150 39.20 19.83 40.90
CA LEU A 150 39.12 18.82 41.95
C LEU A 150 37.82 18.47 42.68
N ALA A 151 37.70 17.17 42.81
CA ALA A 151 37.26 16.40 43.98
C ALA A 151 35.73 16.25 44.19
N ASP A 152 35.18 15.21 44.56
CA ASP A 152 35.58 14.03 45.38
C ASP A 152 34.40 13.09 45.51
N ALA A 153 34.72 11.84 45.59
CA ALA A 153 34.13 10.80 46.43
C ALA A 153 32.66 10.41 46.33
N ALA A 154 32.49 9.27 45.85
CA ALA A 154 32.25 8.05 46.67
C ALA A 154 30.81 7.73 47.12
N ASN A 155 30.53 6.51 46.83
CA ASN A 155 29.78 5.56 47.69
C ASN A 155 28.33 5.30 47.29
N ALA A 156 28.11 4.18 46.77
CA ALA A 156 27.99 2.84 47.34
C ALA A 156 26.55 2.38 47.56
N VAL A 157 26.36 1.22 47.02
CA VAL A 157 25.65 0.05 47.59
C VAL A 157 24.11 0.18 47.65
N ASP A 158 23.38 -0.68 47.18
CA ASP A 158 23.22 -2.14 47.29
C ASP A 158 21.74 -2.52 47.30
N SER A 159 21.51 -3.66 46.84
CA SER A 159 20.45 -4.62 47.23
C SER A 159 19.06 -4.42 46.58
N ASP A 160 18.77 -5.32 45.69
CA ASP A 160 18.22 -6.68 45.94
C ASP A 160 16.72 -6.69 46.22
N ASP A 161 15.98 -7.35 45.47
CA ASP A 161 15.17 -8.54 45.80
C ASP A 161 13.98 -8.67 44.83
N ARG A 162 14.02 -9.59 43.95
CA ARG A 162 13.38 -10.90 44.00
C ARG A 162 11.86 -10.95 43.98
N ALA A 163 11.46 -11.52 42.91
CA ALA A 163 10.59 -12.70 42.87
C ALA A 163 9.07 -12.59 42.76
N MET A 164 8.65 -13.36 41.85
CA MET A 164 7.49 -14.29 41.85
C MET A 164 6.11 -13.66 41.58
N ASN A 165 5.44 -14.11 40.67
CA ASN A 165 4.87 -15.42 40.34
C ASN A 165 3.37 -15.32 40.06
N THR A 166 2.95 -15.96 39.02
CA THR A 166 1.80 -16.87 38.89
C THR A 166 0.41 -16.28 38.55
N THR A 167 0.00 -16.62 37.36
CA THR A 167 -1.22 -17.41 37.02
C THR A 167 -2.59 -16.77 37.33
N VAL A 168 -3.39 -16.55 36.38
CA VAL A 168 -4.52 -17.35 35.87
C VAL A 168 -4.91 -16.84 34.50
#